data_1fe8e6f41648e9bcb7404d9a8dd550db
#
_entry.id   1fe8e6f41648e9bcb7404d9a8dd550db
#
_cell.length_a   1.000
_cell.length_b   1.000
_cell.length_c   1.000
_cell.angle_alpha   90.00
_cell.angle_beta   90.00
_cell.angle_gamma   90.00
#
_symmetry.space_group_name_H-M   'P 1'
#
loop_
_entity.id
_entity.type
_entity.pdbx_description
1 polymer ?
#
loop_
_entity_poly.entity_id
_entity_poly.type
_entity_poly.pdbx_seq_one_letter_code
_entity_poly.pdbx_strand_id
1 'polypeptide(L)'
;MTADNLVIAGKSYSSRLLVGTGKYNNEQEATSSIKASGAEIVTVAVRRIDLNNNKNSSILDYISPEKFTILPNTAGAFSTKEAVRIAKLGREILNGKNLLKLEVLNDPKTLLPNMELTIEAAKILVKDGFEVMVYCNSDYESCMKLQDLGCVSIMPLAAPIGSGLGISEPKKIQKIIESVSVPVIIDAGIGTSSDATIAMEMGADAVLLNTAIARAKHPVEMALAMKLAVESGRLALKSGRIPKSDPSPSSPELGIIES
;
A
#
# COMPACT_ATOMS: atom_id res chain seq x y z
N MET A 1 -17.88 19.11 -6.49
CA MET A 1 -17.60 17.68 -6.22
C MET A 1 -16.82 17.63 -4.94
N THR A 2 -17.26 16.88 -3.95
CA THR A 2 -16.47 16.65 -2.72
C THR A 2 -15.19 15.91 -3.11
N ALA A 3 -14.03 16.34 -2.60
CA ALA A 3 -12.76 15.69 -2.87
C ALA A 3 -12.81 14.22 -2.42
N ASP A 4 -12.43 13.30 -3.33
CA ASP A 4 -12.40 11.86 -3.08
C ASP A 4 -11.07 11.48 -2.44
N ASN A 5 -10.83 11.96 -1.22
CA ASN A 5 -9.59 11.76 -0.51
C ASN A 5 -9.52 10.40 0.18
N LEU A 6 -8.32 9.84 0.28
CA LEU A 6 -8.02 8.71 1.15
C LEU A 6 -7.92 9.22 2.58
N VAL A 7 -8.62 8.59 3.52
CA VAL A 7 -8.53 8.95 4.95
C VAL A 7 -7.91 7.79 5.73
N ILE A 8 -6.79 8.03 6.39
CA ILE A 8 -6.11 7.05 7.26
C ILE A 8 -5.86 7.71 8.61
N ALA A 9 -6.28 7.08 9.69
CA ALA A 9 -6.12 7.59 11.05
C ALA A 9 -6.56 9.06 11.20
N GLY A 10 -7.69 9.42 10.58
CA GLY A 10 -8.26 10.78 10.61
C GLY A 10 -7.54 11.80 9.73
N LYS A 11 -6.42 11.48 9.09
CA LYS A 11 -5.71 12.34 8.16
C LYS A 11 -6.12 12.08 6.72
N SER A 12 -6.34 13.16 5.96
CA SER A 12 -6.78 13.14 4.56
C SER A 12 -5.59 13.25 3.61
N TYR A 13 -5.61 12.44 2.55
CA TYR A 13 -4.58 12.39 1.51
C TYR A 13 -5.24 12.45 0.13
N SER A 14 -4.65 13.20 -0.78
CA SER A 14 -5.11 13.29 -2.17
C SER A 14 -4.62 12.10 -3.00
N SER A 15 -3.44 11.58 -2.68
CA SER A 15 -2.87 10.42 -3.35
C SER A 15 -3.36 9.11 -2.74
N ARG A 16 -3.73 8.17 -3.61
CA ARG A 16 -4.06 6.78 -3.25
C ARG A 16 -2.91 5.81 -3.58
N LEU A 17 -1.76 6.35 -3.95
CA LEU A 17 -0.52 5.61 -4.14
C LEU A 17 0.40 5.83 -2.95
N LEU A 18 0.77 4.75 -2.25
CA LEU A 18 1.79 4.72 -1.22
C LEU A 18 3.04 4.04 -1.80
N VAL A 19 4.22 4.52 -1.47
CA VAL A 19 5.47 3.97 -2.02
C VAL A 19 6.49 3.63 -0.94
N GLY A 20 7.30 2.61 -1.24
CA GLY A 20 8.44 2.24 -0.42
C GLY A 20 9.75 2.92 -0.88
N THR A 21 10.78 2.77 -0.07
CA THR A 21 12.10 3.42 -0.25
C THR A 21 13.23 2.45 -0.55
N GLY A 22 12.94 1.15 -0.59
CA GLY A 22 13.98 0.14 -0.77
C GLY A 22 14.26 -0.21 -2.23
N LYS A 23 15.43 -0.85 -2.46
CA LYS A 23 15.81 -1.51 -3.72
C LYS A 23 16.13 -0.59 -4.92
N TYR A 24 16.13 0.72 -4.76
CA TYR A 24 16.65 1.65 -5.75
C TYR A 24 18.19 1.57 -5.84
N ASN A 25 18.74 1.93 -6.97
CA ASN A 25 20.19 1.89 -7.19
C ASN A 25 20.94 2.97 -6.40
N ASN A 26 20.31 4.12 -6.19
CA ASN A 26 20.87 5.27 -5.45
C ASN A 26 19.75 6.17 -4.91
N GLU A 27 20.15 7.13 -4.06
CA GLU A 27 19.24 8.09 -3.40
C GLU A 27 18.55 9.04 -4.38
N GLN A 28 19.25 9.46 -5.44
CA GLN A 28 18.70 10.37 -6.45
C GLN A 28 17.57 9.69 -7.22
N GLU A 29 17.76 8.43 -7.63
CA GLU A 29 16.74 7.63 -8.30
C GLU A 29 15.52 7.42 -7.40
N ALA A 30 15.75 7.07 -6.12
CA ALA A 30 14.68 6.91 -5.13
C ALA A 30 13.87 8.21 -4.98
N THR A 31 14.54 9.33 -4.74
CA THR A 31 13.90 10.63 -4.54
C THR A 31 13.11 11.08 -5.78
N SER A 32 13.69 10.91 -6.98
CA SER A 32 13.03 11.28 -8.23
C SER A 32 11.79 10.42 -8.48
N SER A 33 11.89 9.12 -8.25
CA SER A 33 10.77 8.19 -8.39
C SER A 33 9.64 8.46 -7.38
N ILE A 34 9.98 8.73 -6.13
CA ILE A 34 8.99 9.08 -5.09
C ILE A 34 8.28 10.38 -5.46
N LYS A 35 8.99 11.40 -5.95
CA LYS A 35 8.37 12.64 -6.43
C LYS A 35 7.45 12.39 -7.63
N ALA A 36 7.90 11.62 -8.61
CA ALA A 36 7.12 11.30 -9.81
C ALA A 36 5.85 10.49 -9.49
N SER A 37 5.89 9.65 -8.46
CA SER A 37 4.72 8.88 -8.00
C SER A 37 3.60 9.76 -7.42
N GLY A 38 3.88 10.99 -7.01
CA GLY A 38 2.92 11.84 -6.33
C GLY A 38 2.44 11.31 -4.98
N ALA A 39 3.11 10.31 -4.42
CA ALA A 39 2.75 9.73 -3.13
C ALA A 39 2.95 10.75 -1.99
N GLU A 40 2.00 10.79 -1.08
CA GLU A 40 2.06 11.60 0.15
C GLU A 40 2.47 10.77 1.37
N ILE A 41 2.34 9.45 1.28
CA ILE A 41 2.76 8.49 2.30
C ILE A 41 3.93 7.66 1.75
N VAL A 42 5.04 7.66 2.48
CA VAL A 42 6.25 6.92 2.10
C VAL A 42 6.66 5.97 3.22
N THR A 43 6.72 4.67 2.92
CA THR A 43 7.11 3.69 3.94
C THR A 43 8.61 3.51 4.03
N VAL A 44 9.11 3.47 5.27
CA VAL A 44 10.52 3.35 5.61
C VAL A 44 10.73 2.21 6.61
N ALA A 45 11.60 1.26 6.29
CA ALA A 45 11.97 0.23 7.25
C ALA A 45 12.77 0.85 8.40
N VAL A 46 12.26 0.74 9.63
CA VAL A 46 12.92 1.30 10.84
C VAL A 46 14.36 0.80 10.96
N ARG A 47 14.61 -0.46 10.60
CA ARG A 47 15.97 -1.06 10.60
C ARG A 47 16.97 -0.41 9.64
N ARG A 48 16.51 0.42 8.69
CA ARG A 48 17.34 1.14 7.72
C ARG A 48 17.62 2.59 8.12
N ILE A 49 17.02 3.06 9.20
CA ILE A 49 17.27 4.40 9.72
C ILE A 49 18.54 4.35 10.53
N ASP A 50 19.61 4.96 10.02
CA ASP A 50 20.88 5.07 10.74
C ASP A 50 20.75 6.15 11.81
N LEU A 51 20.83 5.73 13.09
CA LEU A 51 20.77 6.62 14.24
C LEU A 51 22.15 7.22 14.59
N ASN A 52 23.24 6.65 14.08
CA ASN A 52 24.58 6.98 14.52
C ASN A 52 25.30 8.04 13.69
N ASN A 53 24.69 8.55 12.62
CA ASN A 53 25.23 9.64 11.76
C ASN A 53 26.70 9.47 11.29
N ASN A 54 27.21 8.24 11.33
CA ASN A 54 28.63 7.97 11.11
C ASN A 54 28.92 7.53 9.68
N LYS A 55 28.61 8.35 8.67
CA LYS A 55 29.19 8.27 7.31
C LYS A 55 28.23 8.24 6.10
N ASN A 56 26.90 8.03 6.25
CA ASN A 56 25.98 8.11 5.12
C ASN A 56 24.78 8.96 5.51
N SER A 57 24.24 9.74 4.57
CA SER A 57 22.98 10.46 4.75
C SER A 57 21.86 9.49 5.19
N SER A 58 21.10 9.87 6.19
CA SER A 58 19.91 9.12 6.59
C SER A 58 18.87 9.18 5.49
N ILE A 59 18.09 8.11 5.33
CA ILE A 59 16.96 8.13 4.38
C ILE A 59 16.00 9.29 4.66
N LEU A 60 15.90 9.75 5.90
CA LEU A 60 15.08 10.87 6.32
C LEU A 60 15.63 12.23 5.87
N ASP A 61 16.90 12.32 5.46
CA ASP A 61 17.52 13.57 4.96
C ASP A 61 16.98 13.92 3.56
N TYR A 62 16.64 12.93 2.75
CA TYR A 62 16.09 13.15 1.42
C TYR A 62 14.59 12.85 1.29
N ILE A 63 13.99 12.16 2.29
CA ILE A 63 12.54 11.97 2.42
C ILE A 63 12.09 12.72 3.67
N SER A 64 11.97 14.05 3.54
CA SER A 64 11.65 14.92 4.66
C SER A 64 10.27 14.63 5.26
N PRO A 65 10.16 14.43 6.58
CA PRO A 65 8.87 14.33 7.29
C PRO A 65 7.99 15.59 7.20
N GLU A 66 8.54 16.72 6.73
CA GLU A 66 7.79 17.94 6.47
C GLU A 66 6.98 17.87 5.17
N LYS A 67 7.48 17.10 4.19
CA LYS A 67 6.85 16.94 2.87
C LYS A 67 6.03 15.68 2.75
N PHE A 68 6.39 14.64 3.48
CA PHE A 68 5.78 13.32 3.40
C PHE A 68 5.29 12.86 4.77
N THR A 69 4.21 12.12 4.79
CA THR A 69 3.88 11.28 5.93
C THR A 69 4.79 10.06 5.89
N ILE A 70 5.74 10.00 6.81
CA ILE A 70 6.60 8.83 6.96
C ILE A 70 5.80 7.73 7.65
N LEU A 71 5.75 6.56 7.00
CA LEU A 71 5.12 5.36 7.51
C LEU A 71 6.24 4.37 7.89
N PRO A 72 6.69 4.35 9.16
CA PRO A 72 7.68 3.39 9.61
C PRO A 72 7.10 1.99 9.52
N ASN A 73 7.91 1.00 9.15
CA ASN A 73 7.49 -0.39 9.13
C ASN A 73 8.41 -1.30 9.93
N THR A 74 7.85 -2.44 10.36
CA THR A 74 8.55 -3.47 11.12
C THR A 74 9.17 -4.54 10.23
N ALA A 75 9.46 -4.24 8.97
CA ALA A 75 10.03 -5.18 8.01
C ALA A 75 11.25 -5.92 8.56
N GLY A 76 11.28 -7.23 8.36
CA GLY A 76 12.30 -8.13 8.89
C GLY A 76 12.08 -8.56 10.33
N ALA A 77 10.90 -8.33 10.91
CA ALA A 77 10.50 -8.96 12.16
C ALA A 77 9.95 -10.37 11.89
N PHE A 78 10.42 -11.35 12.65
CA PHE A 78 9.99 -12.75 12.60
C PHE A 78 9.36 -13.23 13.91
N SER A 79 9.10 -12.31 14.84
CA SER A 79 8.40 -12.56 16.09
C SER A 79 7.62 -11.32 16.54
N THR A 80 6.55 -11.55 17.31
CA THR A 80 5.78 -10.48 17.98
C THR A 80 6.66 -9.53 18.77
N LYS A 81 7.56 -10.07 19.58
CA LYS A 81 8.47 -9.28 20.42
C LYS A 81 9.37 -8.35 19.60
N GLU A 82 9.88 -8.86 18.50
CA GLU A 82 10.74 -8.10 17.59
C GLU A 82 9.96 -6.99 16.90
N ALA A 83 8.77 -7.28 16.36
CA ALA A 83 7.91 -6.29 15.72
C ALA A 83 7.54 -5.15 16.69
N VAL A 84 7.11 -5.48 17.91
CA VAL A 84 6.78 -4.49 18.95
C VAL A 84 8.01 -3.62 19.30
N ARG A 85 9.19 -4.22 19.43
CA ARG A 85 10.43 -3.47 19.70
C ARG A 85 10.77 -2.51 18.57
N ILE A 86 10.68 -2.95 17.31
CA ILE A 86 10.96 -2.12 16.14
C ILE A 86 9.93 -0.99 16.04
N ALA A 87 8.65 -1.27 16.30
CA ALA A 87 7.59 -0.27 16.29
C ALA A 87 7.86 0.86 17.30
N LYS A 88 8.21 0.50 18.55
CA LYS A 88 8.54 1.47 19.60
C LYS A 88 9.75 2.33 19.22
N LEU A 89 10.80 1.73 18.68
CA LEU A 89 11.95 2.45 18.17
C LEU A 89 11.57 3.43 17.06
N GLY A 90 10.71 3.00 16.11
CA GLY A 90 10.20 3.86 15.03
C GLY A 90 9.43 5.06 15.57
N ARG A 91 8.61 4.88 16.61
CA ARG A 91 7.89 5.97 17.29
C ARG A 91 8.84 6.98 17.94
N GLU A 92 9.89 6.51 18.61
CA GLU A 92 10.91 7.37 19.19
C GLU A 92 11.64 8.19 18.12
N ILE A 93 12.11 7.55 17.05
CA ILE A 93 12.81 8.21 15.93
C ILE A 93 11.92 9.29 15.26
N LEU A 94 10.62 9.07 15.19
CA LEU A 94 9.66 9.98 14.55
C LEU A 94 8.95 10.90 15.56
N ASN A 95 9.59 11.20 16.70
CA ASN A 95 9.12 12.17 17.69
C ASN A 95 7.69 11.86 18.20
N GLY A 96 7.41 10.62 18.52
CA GLY A 96 6.14 10.19 19.11
C GLY A 96 4.99 9.95 18.11
N LYS A 97 5.22 9.95 16.80
CA LYS A 97 4.19 9.63 15.81
C LYS A 97 3.78 8.16 15.93
N ASN A 98 2.47 7.92 15.94
CA ASN A 98 1.89 6.59 16.20
C ASN A 98 1.58 5.78 14.94
N LEU A 99 1.58 6.39 13.75
CA LEU A 99 1.29 5.68 12.52
C LEU A 99 2.40 4.66 12.22
N LEU A 100 2.02 3.40 11.95
CA LEU A 100 2.93 2.28 11.78
C LEU A 100 2.40 1.29 10.74
N LYS A 101 3.27 0.80 9.85
CA LYS A 101 3.00 -0.40 9.05
C LYS A 101 3.56 -1.63 9.78
N LEU A 102 2.67 -2.47 10.26
CA LEU A 102 3.03 -3.71 10.94
C LEU A 102 3.26 -4.83 9.94
N GLU A 103 4.42 -5.45 10.02
CA GLU A 103 4.80 -6.67 9.30
C GLU A 103 5.41 -7.66 10.30
N VAL A 104 4.88 -8.89 10.37
CA VAL A 104 5.52 -10.03 11.04
C VAL A 104 5.58 -11.17 10.04
N LEU A 105 6.78 -11.58 9.67
CA LEU A 105 7.01 -12.49 8.55
C LEU A 105 7.18 -13.93 9.04
N ASN A 106 6.79 -14.87 8.19
CA ASN A 106 6.92 -16.30 8.48
C ASN A 106 8.36 -16.77 8.28
N ASP A 107 8.94 -16.42 7.14
CA ASP A 107 10.32 -16.78 6.82
C ASP A 107 10.98 -15.73 5.87
N PRO A 108 12.33 -15.66 5.84
CA PRO A 108 13.04 -14.65 5.06
C PRO A 108 13.04 -14.87 3.54
N LYS A 109 12.60 -16.05 3.06
CA LYS A 109 12.60 -16.36 1.62
C LYS A 109 11.31 -15.96 0.95
N THR A 110 10.18 -16.27 1.58
CA THR A 110 8.85 -16.00 1.02
C THR A 110 8.32 -14.62 1.40
N LEU A 111 8.74 -14.10 2.55
CA LEU A 111 8.25 -12.84 3.14
C LEU A 111 6.74 -12.82 3.32
N LEU A 112 6.11 -14.01 3.41
CA LEU A 112 4.70 -14.13 3.71
C LEU A 112 4.42 -13.76 5.17
N PRO A 113 3.28 -13.14 5.46
CA PRO A 113 2.94 -12.75 6.81
C PRO A 113 2.64 -13.99 7.68
N ASN A 114 3.12 -13.99 8.91
CA ASN A 114 2.70 -14.94 9.92
C ASN A 114 1.48 -14.37 10.65
N MET A 115 0.29 -14.85 10.32
CA MET A 115 -0.94 -14.23 10.79
C MET A 115 -1.16 -14.35 12.30
N GLU A 116 -0.75 -15.44 12.93
CA GLU A 116 -0.87 -15.61 14.37
C GLU A 116 -0.03 -14.55 15.11
N LEU A 117 1.24 -14.45 14.77
CA LEU A 117 2.16 -13.47 15.36
C LEU A 117 1.78 -12.03 14.98
N THR A 118 1.24 -11.81 13.78
CA THR A 118 0.76 -10.49 13.33
C THR A 118 -0.44 -10.03 14.17
N ILE A 119 -1.41 -10.89 14.41
CA ILE A 119 -2.59 -10.60 15.23
C ILE A 119 -2.18 -10.32 16.68
N GLU A 120 -1.26 -11.10 17.23
CA GLU A 120 -0.73 -10.89 18.57
C GLU A 120 -0.01 -9.52 18.67
N ALA A 121 0.86 -9.20 17.70
CA ALA A 121 1.57 -7.92 17.66
C ALA A 121 0.60 -6.73 17.49
N ALA A 122 -0.39 -6.85 16.61
CA ALA A 122 -1.42 -5.83 16.40
C ALA A 122 -2.17 -5.51 17.70
N LYS A 123 -2.60 -6.55 18.43
CA LYS A 123 -3.28 -6.40 19.73
C LYS A 123 -2.45 -5.60 20.74
N ILE A 124 -1.15 -5.88 20.82
CA ILE A 124 -0.23 -5.18 21.73
C ILE A 124 -0.06 -3.72 21.29
N LEU A 125 0.18 -3.50 19.99
CA LEU A 125 0.49 -2.18 19.45
C LEU A 125 -0.71 -1.24 19.47
N VAL A 126 -1.90 -1.72 19.11
CA VAL A 126 -3.13 -0.93 19.20
C VAL A 126 -3.41 -0.53 20.65
N LYS A 127 -3.26 -1.46 21.61
CA LYS A 127 -3.40 -1.15 23.03
C LYS A 127 -2.37 -0.11 23.52
N ASP A 128 -1.18 -0.09 22.91
CA ASP A 128 -0.10 0.89 23.21
C ASP A 128 -0.29 2.22 22.46
N GLY A 129 -1.43 2.42 21.79
CA GLY A 129 -1.83 3.65 21.12
C GLY A 129 -1.24 3.84 19.72
N PHE A 130 -0.72 2.79 19.08
CA PHE A 130 -0.31 2.87 17.69
C PHE A 130 -1.51 2.87 16.74
N GLU A 131 -1.41 3.63 15.67
CA GLU A 131 -2.30 3.63 14.52
C GLU A 131 -1.77 2.61 13.49
N VAL A 132 -2.22 1.36 13.65
CA VAL A 132 -1.64 0.22 12.94
C VAL A 132 -2.26 0.05 11.57
N MET A 133 -1.47 0.20 10.50
CA MET A 133 -1.74 -0.28 9.15
C MET A 133 -1.08 -1.65 9.03
N VAL A 134 -1.84 -2.72 8.77
CA VAL A 134 -1.34 -4.09 8.96
C VAL A 134 -1.20 -4.86 7.64
N TYR A 135 0.04 -5.27 7.31
CA TYR A 135 0.31 -6.20 6.24
C TYR A 135 -0.16 -7.61 6.62
N CYS A 136 -0.99 -8.21 5.79
CA CYS A 136 -1.63 -9.50 6.05
C CYS A 136 -1.77 -10.34 4.78
N ASN A 137 -2.16 -11.60 4.96
CA ASN A 137 -2.61 -12.44 3.85
C ASN A 137 -4.02 -12.03 3.38
N SER A 138 -4.50 -12.64 2.30
CA SER A 138 -5.85 -12.42 1.76
C SER A 138 -6.90 -13.35 2.39
N ASP A 139 -6.72 -13.70 3.67
CA ASP A 139 -7.71 -14.47 4.44
C ASP A 139 -8.73 -13.53 5.10
N TYR A 140 -9.99 -13.75 4.77
CA TYR A 140 -11.10 -12.92 5.23
C TYR A 140 -11.22 -12.85 6.76
N GLU A 141 -11.14 -14.00 7.44
CA GLU A 141 -11.33 -14.06 8.90
C GLU A 141 -10.19 -13.31 9.63
N SER A 142 -8.97 -13.46 9.15
CA SER A 142 -7.82 -12.74 9.68
C SER A 142 -7.95 -11.23 9.48
N CYS A 143 -8.43 -10.78 8.32
CA CYS A 143 -8.65 -9.35 8.03
C CYS A 143 -9.72 -8.75 8.94
N MET A 144 -10.85 -9.44 9.13
CA MET A 144 -11.90 -8.99 10.05
C MET A 144 -11.39 -8.92 11.49
N LYS A 145 -10.64 -9.91 11.94
CA LYS A 145 -10.05 -9.93 13.28
C LYS A 145 -9.09 -8.77 13.53
N LEU A 146 -8.28 -8.41 12.53
CA LEU A 146 -7.37 -7.27 12.61
C LEU A 146 -8.13 -5.94 12.67
N GLN A 147 -9.19 -5.77 11.90
CA GLN A 147 -10.09 -4.63 12.00
C GLN A 147 -10.72 -4.51 13.39
N ASP A 148 -11.27 -5.61 13.92
CA ASP A 148 -11.93 -5.64 15.23
C ASP A 148 -10.96 -5.34 16.38
N LEU A 149 -9.67 -5.61 16.19
CA LEU A 149 -8.61 -5.21 17.12
C LEU A 149 -8.34 -3.69 17.11
N GLY A 150 -8.86 -2.95 16.11
CA GLY A 150 -8.66 -1.50 15.97
C GLY A 150 -7.52 -1.09 15.04
N CYS A 151 -7.08 -1.97 14.13
CA CYS A 151 -6.17 -1.55 13.06
C CYS A 151 -6.83 -0.49 12.18
N VAL A 152 -6.10 0.58 11.83
CA VAL A 152 -6.63 1.72 11.07
C VAL A 152 -6.64 1.48 9.56
N SER A 153 -6.01 0.41 9.09
CA SER A 153 -6.06 -0.04 7.69
C SER A 153 -5.66 -1.51 7.60
N ILE A 154 -6.31 -2.24 6.70
CA ILE A 154 -6.00 -3.62 6.36
C ILE A 154 -5.25 -3.64 5.02
N MET A 155 -4.10 -4.33 4.98
CA MET A 155 -3.21 -4.32 3.83
C MET A 155 -2.96 -5.74 3.32
N PRO A 156 -3.95 -6.35 2.62
CA PRO A 156 -3.79 -7.70 2.09
C PRO A 156 -2.79 -7.72 0.94
N LEU A 157 -1.95 -8.74 0.90
CA LEU A 157 -1.05 -8.95 -0.22
C LEU A 157 -1.85 -9.39 -1.47
N ALA A 158 -1.53 -8.83 -2.63
CA ALA A 158 -2.04 -9.30 -3.91
C ALA A 158 -1.32 -10.58 -4.36
N ALA A 159 0.00 -10.62 -4.15
CA ALA A 159 0.90 -11.75 -4.37
C ALA A 159 2.16 -11.56 -3.51
N PRO A 160 3.04 -12.54 -3.39
CA PRO A 160 4.26 -12.44 -2.58
C PRO A 160 5.11 -11.20 -2.89
N ILE A 161 5.74 -10.62 -1.87
CA ILE A 161 6.56 -9.40 -1.99
C ILE A 161 7.61 -9.55 -3.09
N GLY A 162 7.59 -8.64 -4.07
CA GLY A 162 8.57 -8.59 -5.15
C GLY A 162 8.36 -9.61 -6.26
N SER A 163 7.26 -10.37 -6.25
CA SER A 163 6.93 -11.36 -7.28
C SER A 163 6.48 -10.74 -8.60
N GLY A 164 5.80 -9.58 -8.57
CA GLY A 164 5.25 -8.96 -9.78
C GLY A 164 4.13 -9.77 -10.44
N LEU A 165 3.47 -10.68 -9.71
CA LEU A 165 2.43 -11.57 -10.23
C LEU A 165 1.05 -10.92 -10.36
N GLY A 166 0.91 -9.65 -9.92
CA GLY A 166 -0.38 -8.97 -9.89
C GLY A 166 -1.29 -9.52 -8.79
N ILE A 167 -2.60 -9.52 -9.04
CA ILE A 167 -3.61 -9.97 -8.06
C ILE A 167 -3.89 -11.46 -8.25
N SER A 168 -3.26 -12.29 -7.44
CA SER A 168 -3.32 -13.76 -7.57
C SER A 168 -4.68 -14.35 -7.17
N GLU A 169 -5.35 -13.76 -6.18
CA GLU A 169 -6.61 -14.26 -5.62
C GLU A 169 -7.72 -13.17 -5.63
N PRO A 170 -8.16 -12.73 -6.82
CA PRO A 170 -9.05 -11.57 -6.94
C PRO A 170 -10.38 -11.74 -6.18
N LYS A 171 -10.93 -12.94 -6.12
CA LYS A 171 -12.19 -13.20 -5.38
C LYS A 171 -12.03 -13.02 -3.87
N LYS A 172 -10.89 -13.42 -3.30
CA LYS A 172 -10.62 -13.22 -1.88
C LYS A 172 -10.42 -11.74 -1.55
N ILE A 173 -9.63 -11.05 -2.37
CA ILE A 173 -9.41 -9.60 -2.26
C ILE A 173 -10.73 -8.85 -2.37
N GLN A 174 -11.58 -9.18 -3.35
CA GLN A 174 -12.89 -8.55 -3.52
C GLN A 174 -13.77 -8.72 -2.27
N LYS A 175 -13.83 -9.93 -1.71
CA LYS A 175 -14.58 -10.19 -0.47
C LYS A 175 -14.07 -9.34 0.71
N ILE A 176 -12.77 -9.14 0.82
CA ILE A 176 -12.18 -8.30 1.88
C ILE A 176 -12.59 -6.84 1.66
N ILE A 177 -12.44 -6.31 0.43
CA ILE A 177 -12.82 -4.94 0.09
C ILE A 177 -14.28 -4.65 0.42
N GLU A 178 -15.19 -5.59 0.12
CA GLU A 178 -16.63 -5.43 0.35
C GLU A 178 -17.04 -5.54 1.83
N SER A 179 -16.21 -6.15 2.67
CA SER A 179 -16.59 -6.49 4.05
C SER A 179 -15.89 -5.64 5.11
N VAL A 180 -14.69 -5.16 4.83
CA VAL A 180 -13.87 -4.39 5.77
C VAL A 180 -14.32 -2.93 5.77
N SER A 181 -14.48 -2.32 6.94
CA SER A 181 -14.98 -0.95 7.12
C SER A 181 -13.87 0.11 7.23
N VAL A 182 -12.63 -0.33 7.45
CA VAL A 182 -11.45 0.54 7.43
C VAL A 182 -10.79 0.48 6.04
N PRO A 183 -9.97 1.47 5.65
CA PRO A 183 -9.31 1.46 4.35
C PRO A 183 -8.59 0.17 4.03
N VAL A 184 -8.90 -0.41 2.87
CA VAL A 184 -8.21 -1.59 2.32
C VAL A 184 -7.17 -1.13 1.31
N ILE A 185 -5.91 -1.41 1.59
CA ILE A 185 -4.78 -1.01 0.76
C ILE A 185 -4.12 -2.27 0.20
N ILE A 186 -4.12 -2.44 -1.11
CA ILE A 186 -3.44 -3.58 -1.72
C ILE A 186 -1.93 -3.40 -1.59
N ASP A 187 -1.29 -4.35 -0.92
CA ASP A 187 0.16 -4.32 -0.63
C ASP A 187 0.85 -5.53 -1.24
N ALA A 188 2.03 -5.32 -1.80
CA ALA A 188 2.85 -6.33 -2.47
C ALA A 188 2.22 -6.97 -3.74
N GLY A 189 3.03 -7.67 -4.51
CA GLY A 189 2.60 -8.43 -5.69
C GLY A 189 2.39 -7.62 -6.97
N ILE A 190 2.09 -6.34 -6.87
CA ILE A 190 1.91 -5.46 -8.04
C ILE A 190 3.21 -5.41 -8.86
N GLY A 191 3.11 -5.73 -10.15
CA GLY A 191 4.25 -5.77 -11.06
C GLY A 191 4.27 -4.66 -12.10
N THR A 192 3.08 -4.17 -12.49
CA THR A 192 2.95 -3.12 -13.51
C THR A 192 1.71 -2.27 -13.29
N SER A 193 1.55 -1.22 -14.08
CA SER A 193 0.46 -0.25 -14.00
C SER A 193 -0.94 -0.88 -14.15
N SER A 194 -1.11 -1.87 -15.02
CA SER A 194 -2.40 -2.57 -15.15
C SER A 194 -2.84 -3.27 -13.86
N ASP A 195 -1.92 -3.84 -13.10
CA ASP A 195 -2.25 -4.48 -11.82
C ASP A 195 -2.77 -3.44 -10.81
N ALA A 196 -2.12 -2.26 -10.77
CA ALA A 196 -2.55 -1.16 -9.91
C ALA A 196 -3.93 -0.61 -10.33
N THR A 197 -4.19 -0.49 -11.64
CA THR A 197 -5.51 -0.12 -12.16
C THR A 197 -6.58 -1.12 -11.73
N ILE A 198 -6.32 -2.41 -11.91
CA ILE A 198 -7.26 -3.49 -11.52
C ILE A 198 -7.55 -3.44 -10.02
N ALA A 199 -6.53 -3.25 -9.17
CA ALA A 199 -6.72 -3.11 -7.73
C ALA A 199 -7.70 -1.97 -7.38
N MET A 200 -7.53 -0.81 -8.03
CA MET A 200 -8.39 0.35 -7.82
C MET A 200 -9.79 0.16 -8.39
N GLU A 201 -9.93 -0.48 -9.56
CA GLU A 201 -11.23 -0.84 -10.15
C GLU A 201 -12.01 -1.86 -9.31
N MET A 202 -11.32 -2.74 -8.60
CA MET A 202 -11.92 -3.67 -7.63
C MET A 202 -12.49 -2.96 -6.40
N GLY A 203 -12.14 -1.70 -6.17
CA GLY A 203 -12.63 -0.89 -5.06
C GLY A 203 -11.65 -0.76 -3.89
N ALA A 204 -10.40 -1.17 -4.04
CA ALA A 204 -9.37 -0.86 -3.05
C ALA A 204 -9.28 0.64 -2.80
N ASP A 205 -9.01 1.03 -1.56
CA ASP A 205 -8.88 2.46 -1.20
C ASP A 205 -7.56 3.05 -1.67
N ALA A 206 -6.52 2.22 -1.74
CA ALA A 206 -5.18 2.62 -2.18
C ALA A 206 -4.34 1.39 -2.57
N VAL A 207 -3.15 1.67 -3.11
CA VAL A 207 -2.13 0.66 -3.41
C VAL A 207 -0.82 1.09 -2.77
N LEU A 208 -0.12 0.15 -2.09
CA LEU A 208 1.25 0.34 -1.66
C LEU A 208 2.19 -0.55 -2.48
N LEU A 209 3.20 0.04 -3.08
CA LEU A 209 4.18 -0.68 -3.88
C LEU A 209 5.58 -0.08 -3.78
N ASN A 210 6.57 -0.90 -4.06
CA ASN A 210 7.97 -0.45 -4.10
C ASN A 210 8.73 -1.15 -5.22
N THR A 211 8.80 -2.47 -5.20
CA THR A 211 9.64 -3.26 -6.11
C THR A 211 9.31 -3.04 -7.59
N ALA A 212 8.04 -2.88 -7.92
CA ALA A 212 7.58 -2.62 -9.28
C ALA A 212 8.14 -1.31 -9.86
N ILE A 213 8.35 -0.30 -9.01
CA ILE A 213 9.01 0.95 -9.41
C ILE A 213 10.53 0.77 -9.38
N ALA A 214 11.07 0.40 -8.21
CA ALA A 214 12.52 0.42 -7.96
C ALA A 214 13.32 -0.55 -8.86
N ARG A 215 12.70 -1.61 -9.38
CA ARG A 215 13.31 -2.59 -10.29
C ARG A 215 12.85 -2.47 -11.75
N ALA A 216 12.08 -1.47 -12.08
CA ALA A 216 11.76 -1.16 -13.46
C ALA A 216 13.04 -0.71 -14.21
N LYS A 217 13.04 -0.87 -15.52
CA LYS A 217 14.14 -0.38 -16.37
C LYS A 217 14.31 1.14 -16.24
N HIS A 218 13.19 1.86 -16.07
CA HIS A 218 13.12 3.30 -15.89
C HIS A 218 12.23 3.63 -14.68
N PRO A 219 12.79 3.65 -13.44
CA PRO A 219 12.00 3.78 -12.21
C PRO A 219 11.15 5.04 -12.13
N VAL A 220 11.66 6.18 -12.58
CA VAL A 220 10.92 7.46 -12.55
C VAL A 220 9.70 7.43 -13.47
N GLU A 221 9.85 6.87 -14.67
CA GLU A 221 8.75 6.71 -15.62
C GLU A 221 7.71 5.69 -15.10
N MET A 222 8.17 4.59 -14.51
CA MET A 222 7.27 3.61 -13.89
C MET A 222 6.51 4.22 -12.70
N ALA A 223 7.14 5.06 -11.90
CA ALA A 223 6.47 5.76 -10.81
C ALA A 223 5.33 6.65 -11.30
N LEU A 224 5.56 7.39 -12.39
CA LEU A 224 4.53 8.17 -13.06
C LEU A 224 3.42 7.29 -13.64
N ALA A 225 3.78 6.17 -14.29
CA ALA A 225 2.80 5.22 -14.82
C ALA A 225 1.91 4.63 -13.71
N MET A 226 2.48 4.31 -12.55
CA MET A 226 1.73 3.82 -11.39
C MET A 226 0.78 4.88 -10.81
N LYS A 227 1.21 6.15 -10.74
CA LYS A 227 0.34 7.26 -10.35
C LYS A 227 -0.88 7.34 -11.27
N LEU A 228 -0.66 7.42 -12.57
CA LEU A 228 -1.73 7.50 -13.56
C LEU A 228 -2.66 6.27 -13.53
N ALA A 229 -2.11 5.09 -13.28
CA ALA A 229 -2.85 3.84 -13.14
C ALA A 229 -3.82 3.87 -11.95
N VAL A 230 -3.34 4.31 -10.79
CA VAL A 230 -4.15 4.44 -9.57
C VAL A 230 -5.26 5.48 -9.76
N GLU A 231 -4.93 6.63 -10.33
CA GLU A 231 -5.92 7.69 -10.64
C GLU A 231 -6.96 7.20 -11.64
N SER A 232 -6.54 6.55 -12.73
CA SER A 232 -7.43 5.99 -13.75
C SER A 232 -8.36 4.93 -13.20
N GLY A 233 -7.84 3.94 -12.45
CA GLY A 233 -8.65 2.88 -11.85
C GLY A 233 -9.68 3.44 -10.86
N ARG A 234 -9.31 4.45 -10.06
CA ARG A 234 -10.26 5.11 -9.15
C ARG A 234 -11.36 5.86 -9.89
N LEU A 235 -11.02 6.56 -10.96
CA LEU A 235 -12.00 7.24 -11.81
C LEU A 235 -12.95 6.24 -12.49
N ALA A 236 -12.41 5.13 -13.01
CA ALA A 236 -13.23 4.08 -13.63
C ALA A 236 -14.21 3.45 -12.64
N LEU A 237 -13.76 3.14 -11.40
CA LEU A 237 -14.63 2.65 -10.33
C LEU A 237 -15.80 3.61 -10.06
N LYS A 238 -15.50 4.89 -9.91
CA LYS A 238 -16.52 5.93 -9.61
C LYS A 238 -17.48 6.18 -10.76
N SER A 239 -17.00 6.06 -12.00
CA SER A 239 -17.82 6.23 -13.19
C SER A 239 -18.78 5.06 -13.39
N GLY A 240 -18.47 3.90 -12.84
CA GLY A 240 -19.23 2.68 -13.03
C GLY A 240 -18.93 2.01 -14.37
N ARG A 241 -18.75 0.69 -14.31
CA ARG A 241 -18.57 -0.12 -15.51
C ARG A 241 -19.91 -0.39 -16.18
N ILE A 242 -19.95 -0.37 -17.51
CA ILE A 242 -21.11 -0.88 -18.25
C ILE A 242 -21.34 -2.37 -17.94
N PRO A 243 -22.60 -2.85 -17.88
CA PRO A 243 -22.87 -4.27 -17.72
C PRO A 243 -22.20 -5.09 -18.84
N LYS A 244 -21.70 -6.26 -18.49
CA LYS A 244 -21.26 -7.24 -19.49
C LYS A 244 -22.52 -7.78 -20.18
N SER A 245 -22.58 -7.70 -21.50
CA SER A 245 -23.70 -8.18 -22.32
C SER A 245 -23.14 -8.86 -23.56
N ASP A 246 -24.03 -9.56 -24.28
CA ASP A 246 -23.78 -9.99 -25.65
C ASP A 246 -23.48 -8.77 -26.55
N PRO A 247 -22.95 -8.98 -27.76
CA PRO A 247 -22.61 -7.88 -28.64
C PRO A 247 -23.75 -6.87 -28.78
N SER A 248 -23.40 -5.60 -28.62
CA SER A 248 -24.33 -4.49 -28.82
C SER A 248 -24.81 -4.43 -30.28
N PRO A 249 -26.04 -3.96 -30.54
CA PRO A 249 -26.45 -3.63 -31.91
C PRO A 249 -25.47 -2.63 -32.51
N SER A 250 -25.38 -2.65 -33.85
CA SER A 250 -24.50 -1.76 -34.59
C SER A 250 -24.77 -0.28 -34.29
N SER A 251 -23.75 0.51 -34.19
CA SER A 251 -23.85 1.98 -34.12
C SER A 251 -23.41 2.57 -35.48
N PRO A 252 -24.14 3.53 -36.02
CA PRO A 252 -25.38 4.14 -35.51
C PRO A 252 -26.57 3.19 -35.56
N GLU A 253 -27.60 3.44 -34.72
CA GLU A 253 -28.88 2.72 -34.77
C GLU A 253 -29.53 2.94 -36.14
N LEU A 254 -30.01 1.84 -36.75
CA LEU A 254 -30.71 1.90 -37.99
C LEU A 254 -32.04 2.69 -37.79
N GLY A 255 -32.28 3.72 -38.59
CA GLY A 255 -33.52 4.50 -38.58
C GLY A 255 -33.39 5.98 -38.20
N ILE A 256 -32.19 6.47 -37.85
CA ILE A 256 -31.97 7.91 -37.65
C ILE A 256 -31.77 8.69 -38.95
N ILE A 257 -31.52 7.98 -40.05
CA ILE A 257 -31.49 8.55 -41.40
C ILE A 257 -32.56 7.82 -42.20
N GLU A 258 -33.81 8.18 -42.00
CA GLU A 258 -34.84 7.94 -43.00
C GLU A 258 -34.85 9.12 -43.96
N SER A 259 -34.60 8.78 -45.19
CA SER A 259 -34.60 9.50 -46.45
C SER A 259 -35.44 10.77 -46.53
#